data_54efd5dcb2cf005069473ecb532f3c55
#
_entry.id   54efd5dcb2cf005069473ecb532f3c55
#
_cell.length_a   1.000
_cell.length_b   1.000
_cell.length_c   1.000
_cell.angle_alpha   90.00
_cell.angle_beta   90.00
_cell.angle_gamma   90.00
#
_symmetry.space_group_name_H-M   'P 1'
#
loop_
_entity.id
_entity.type
_entity.pdbx_description
1 polymer ?
#
loop_
_entity_poly.entity_id
_entity_poly.type
_entity_poly.pdbx_seq_one_letter_code
_entity_poly.pdbx_strand_id
1 'polypeptide(L)'
;MCFNRLPIEFDHSGRASLRPGGWGAARDPERVVAALTSEAHREFTVAPVTRIAGAMDFQTKLDLPNRRVVDARASAAAFRGYEVLLRGRDPREAMEISSRVCGVCGGVHSTTSSMALDMAFPVVPPPLGIIARNIAQAAELLYDHILHICLLAGPDYSERMSAKAEPTIWRRAEGAKAAHREHHGKATIADIMRALNPLHGELYLDSFRRTRAGMQMVAAMVGAYPHPTTMVPGGINVILTRDSFLQVRALADELLDFVKKLIWLFEDLMSFYEEARPEFSAMGERPANLICFGRYDDVESYDGRYDHMDAWARARSNPPGVIIDGKIRTTSLQAINLGIEEFVDHSFYERWGGSSVPADPLGAPLSPFHPWNKETIPKPEARDWKEKYTWSTAPRWDREVVEAGPIARNWMLALAGSANQWDGTLDPTPAGVRFTLPKGAELPEAHFEWKTPTRLNTIERNRARVYHLGITWLQVALDCQRGLDLISRGERRVWTRSTIPNEGIGAGFWEASRGALGHWLTLEEQVVKNYQMITPSAFNASPRDPWGHPGPYEEAAMNTPILEEFSSEAEFIGLDIMRTVRSFDPCMPCAVHMDTGEGIVTRQVVSCICGSD
;
A
#
# COMPACT_ATOMS: atom_id res chain seq x y z
N MET A 1 2.67 25.15 -10.44
CA MET A 1 3.19 23.97 -9.73
C MET A 1 4.65 23.82 -10.10
N CYS A 2 5.54 23.60 -9.13
CA CYS A 2 6.97 23.49 -9.42
C CYS A 2 7.52 22.23 -8.79
N PHE A 3 8.19 21.40 -9.57
CA PHE A 3 9.07 20.38 -9.05
C PHE A 3 10.31 21.03 -8.43
N ASN A 4 10.80 20.51 -7.31
CA ASN A 4 12.00 21.05 -6.67
C ASN A 4 13.27 20.45 -7.26
N ARG A 5 13.26 19.17 -7.60
CA ARG A 5 14.43 18.40 -8.02
C ARG A 5 14.39 17.97 -9.47
N LEU A 6 13.22 17.73 -10.03
CA LEU A 6 13.07 17.48 -11.46
C LEU A 6 13.27 18.77 -12.27
N PRO A 7 13.91 18.70 -13.44
CA PRO A 7 14.16 19.86 -14.29
C PRO A 7 12.91 20.27 -15.10
N ILE A 8 11.73 20.16 -14.53
CA ILE A 8 10.46 20.55 -15.15
C ILE A 8 9.94 21.81 -14.48
N GLU A 9 9.55 22.79 -15.30
CA GLU A 9 8.87 24.01 -14.86
C GLU A 9 7.59 24.23 -15.65
N PHE A 10 6.61 24.89 -15.03
CA PHE A 10 5.34 25.20 -15.64
C PHE A 10 5.23 26.72 -15.83
N ASP A 11 4.82 27.15 -17.02
CA ASP A 11 4.51 28.53 -17.29
C ASP A 11 3.15 28.97 -16.69
N HIS A 12 2.78 30.25 -16.92
CA HIS A 12 1.53 30.79 -16.40
C HIS A 12 0.27 30.16 -17.01
N SER A 13 0.39 29.48 -18.15
CA SER A 13 -0.69 28.72 -18.78
C SER A 13 -0.79 27.28 -18.32
N GLY A 14 0.14 26.82 -17.47
CA GLY A 14 0.26 25.44 -16.99
C GLY A 14 0.99 24.51 -17.95
N ARG A 15 1.62 25.03 -19.02
CA ARG A 15 2.41 24.25 -19.96
C ARG A 15 3.77 23.91 -19.35
N ALA A 16 4.12 22.61 -19.36
CA ALA A 16 5.38 22.12 -18.83
C ALA A 16 6.53 22.25 -19.85
N SER A 17 7.73 22.60 -19.38
CA SER A 17 8.95 22.64 -20.18
C SER A 17 10.16 22.19 -19.36
N LEU A 18 11.26 21.79 -20.05
CA LEU A 18 12.51 21.47 -19.39
C LEU A 18 13.29 22.74 -19.06
N ARG A 19 13.81 22.81 -17.83
CA ARG A 19 14.78 23.84 -17.44
C ARG A 19 16.07 23.74 -18.27
N PRO A 20 16.80 24.86 -18.47
CA PRO A 20 18.12 24.82 -19.05
C PRO A 20 19.04 23.83 -18.31
N GLY A 21 19.72 22.94 -19.04
CA GLY A 21 20.54 21.85 -18.49
C GLY A 21 19.91 20.46 -18.58
N GLY A 22 18.60 20.37 -18.87
CA GLY A 22 17.90 19.10 -19.14
C GLY A 22 17.99 18.08 -17.98
N TRP A 23 17.84 16.80 -18.32
CA TRP A 23 17.80 15.67 -17.36
C TRP A 23 19.16 15.33 -16.74
N GLY A 24 20.23 16.07 -17.02
CA GLY A 24 21.55 15.87 -16.45
C GLY A 24 21.48 15.81 -14.93
N ALA A 25 21.53 14.61 -14.36
CA ALA A 25 21.64 14.42 -12.92
C ALA A 25 23.04 14.86 -12.50
N ALA A 26 23.15 15.96 -11.78
CA ALA A 26 24.26 16.10 -10.88
C ALA A 26 24.14 14.97 -9.85
N ARG A 27 24.87 13.87 -10.03
CA ARG A 27 25.12 12.94 -8.93
C ARG A 27 25.86 13.76 -7.90
N ASP A 28 25.29 13.86 -6.70
CA ASP A 28 26.06 14.36 -5.56
C ASP A 28 27.02 13.22 -5.13
N PRO A 29 28.31 13.26 -5.49
CA PRO A 29 29.24 12.17 -5.19
C PRO A 29 29.58 12.11 -3.69
N GLU A 30 29.22 13.10 -2.90
CA GLU A 30 29.62 13.20 -1.49
C GLU A 30 28.66 12.53 -0.51
N ARG A 31 27.49 12.04 -0.96
CA ARG A 31 26.54 11.29 -0.12
C ARG A 31 26.60 9.76 -0.26
N VAL A 32 27.71 9.21 -0.65
CA VAL A 32 27.99 7.82 -0.32
C VAL A 32 28.24 7.81 1.20
N VAL A 33 27.22 7.44 1.96
CA VAL A 33 27.40 7.13 3.38
C VAL A 33 28.52 6.10 3.43
N ALA A 34 29.68 6.53 3.91
CA ALA A 34 30.80 5.64 4.13
C ALA A 34 30.26 4.46 4.93
N ALA A 35 30.32 3.26 4.37
CA ALA A 35 29.91 2.06 5.07
C ALA A 35 30.69 2.07 6.38
N LEU A 36 30.00 2.17 7.50
CA LEU A 36 30.62 2.15 8.81
C LEU A 36 31.27 0.78 8.98
N THR A 37 32.56 0.72 8.67
CA THR A 37 33.42 -0.47 8.82
C THR A 37 33.94 -0.54 10.26
N SER A 38 33.03 -0.60 11.22
CA SER A 38 33.42 -0.86 12.60
C SER A 38 33.23 -2.36 12.88
N GLU A 39 34.24 -3.01 13.39
CA GLU A 39 34.23 -4.42 13.82
C GLU A 39 33.21 -4.70 14.95
N ALA A 40 32.63 -3.67 15.54
CA ALA A 40 31.68 -3.77 16.65
C ALA A 40 30.23 -4.03 16.21
N HIS A 41 29.91 -4.01 14.92
CA HIS A 41 28.54 -4.20 14.44
C HIS A 41 28.23 -5.69 14.18
N ARG A 42 27.05 -6.12 14.68
CA ARG A 42 26.52 -7.48 14.44
C ARG A 42 25.60 -7.48 13.23
N GLU A 43 25.78 -8.44 12.35
CA GLU A 43 24.81 -8.68 11.27
C GLU A 43 23.68 -9.55 11.78
N PHE A 44 22.44 -9.10 11.55
CA PHE A 44 21.23 -9.82 11.87
C PHE A 44 20.34 -9.86 10.64
N THR A 45 20.06 -11.08 10.16
CA THR A 45 19.25 -11.30 8.95
C THR A 45 18.00 -12.11 9.29
N VAL A 46 16.85 -11.61 8.89
CA VAL A 46 15.59 -12.35 8.87
C VAL A 46 15.31 -12.80 7.44
N ALA A 47 15.43 -14.10 7.18
CA ALA A 47 15.28 -14.68 5.84
C ALA A 47 14.60 -16.07 5.94
N PRO A 48 13.38 -16.19 5.43
CA PRO A 48 12.50 -15.11 4.97
C PRO A 48 11.81 -14.37 6.13
N VAL A 49 11.40 -13.13 5.89
CA VAL A 49 10.48 -12.43 6.80
C VAL A 49 9.12 -13.15 6.77
N THR A 50 8.66 -13.56 7.93
CA THR A 50 7.37 -14.27 8.08
C THR A 50 6.20 -13.32 8.32
N ARG A 51 4.96 -13.80 8.12
CA ARG A 51 3.71 -13.04 8.30
C ARG A 51 3.68 -11.76 7.44
N ILE A 52 4.08 -11.93 6.19
CA ILE A 52 3.94 -10.96 5.10
C ILE A 52 3.38 -11.70 3.88
N ALA A 53 2.92 -10.98 2.87
CA ALA A 53 2.63 -11.60 1.59
C ALA A 53 3.93 -11.76 0.79
N GLY A 54 4.27 -13.00 0.37
CA GLY A 54 5.46 -13.34 -0.42
C GLY A 54 6.75 -13.48 0.38
N ALA A 55 7.90 -13.37 -0.30
CA ALA A 55 9.22 -13.61 0.27
C ALA A 55 10.11 -12.36 0.23
N MET A 56 10.63 -11.99 1.38
CA MET A 56 11.59 -10.92 1.57
C MET A 56 12.64 -11.35 2.57
N ASP A 57 13.89 -11.03 2.29
CA ASP A 57 14.95 -11.09 3.27
C ASP A 57 15.20 -9.67 3.81
N PHE A 58 15.41 -9.56 5.10
CA PHE A 58 15.70 -8.27 5.73
C PHE A 58 16.99 -8.37 6.52
N GLN A 59 18.02 -7.69 6.04
CA GLN A 59 19.33 -7.67 6.66
C GLN A 59 19.54 -6.37 7.41
N THR A 60 20.09 -6.46 8.62
CA THR A 60 20.43 -5.30 9.44
C THR A 60 21.85 -5.43 10.02
N LYS A 61 22.47 -4.28 10.24
CA LYS A 61 23.66 -4.15 11.08
C LYS A 61 23.26 -3.52 12.39
N LEU A 62 23.60 -4.17 13.49
CA LEU A 62 23.16 -3.81 14.82
C LEU A 62 24.34 -3.34 15.68
N ASP A 63 24.14 -2.26 16.39
CA ASP A 63 24.94 -1.82 17.53
C ASP A 63 24.14 -2.18 18.81
N LEU A 64 24.25 -3.45 19.23
CA LEU A 64 23.51 -3.98 20.36
C LEU A 64 23.83 -3.28 21.70
N PRO A 65 25.10 -2.93 21.99
CA PRO A 65 25.42 -2.14 23.19
C PRO A 65 24.67 -0.82 23.28
N ASN A 66 24.49 -0.12 22.16
CA ASN A 66 23.75 1.14 22.07
C ASN A 66 22.27 0.96 21.66
N ARG A 67 21.81 -0.28 21.54
CA ARG A 67 20.42 -0.64 21.23
C ARG A 67 19.84 0.07 20.00
N ARG A 68 20.56 0.05 18.89
CA ARG A 68 20.18 0.70 17.64
C ARG A 68 20.50 -0.13 16.39
N VAL A 69 19.74 0.12 15.34
CA VAL A 69 20.01 -0.37 13.98
C VAL A 69 20.88 0.65 13.26
N VAL A 70 22.03 0.23 12.75
CA VAL A 70 23.01 1.11 12.09
C VAL A 70 22.80 1.15 10.59
N ASP A 71 22.44 0.02 9.98
CA ASP A 71 22.17 -0.12 8.56
C ASP A 71 21.11 -1.18 8.31
N ALA A 72 20.34 -1.04 7.25
CA ALA A 72 19.30 -1.98 6.86
C ALA A 72 19.21 -2.14 5.35
N ARG A 73 18.84 -3.36 4.90
CA ARG A 73 18.62 -3.71 3.51
C ARG A 73 17.37 -4.58 3.39
N ALA A 74 16.43 -4.14 2.55
CA ALA A 74 15.24 -4.89 2.20
C ALA A 74 15.46 -5.59 0.85
N SER A 75 15.54 -6.91 0.86
CA SER A 75 15.75 -7.71 -0.34
C SER A 75 14.49 -8.43 -0.76
N ALA A 76 13.90 -7.99 -1.87
CA ALA A 76 12.92 -8.77 -2.62
C ALA A 76 13.61 -10.01 -3.21
N ALA A 77 13.20 -11.20 -2.79
CA ALA A 77 13.99 -12.42 -2.97
C ALA A 77 13.78 -13.15 -4.31
N ALA A 78 12.82 -12.74 -5.15
CA ALA A 78 12.45 -13.49 -6.34
C ALA A 78 12.06 -12.63 -7.55
N PHE A 79 12.22 -13.09 -8.83
CA PHE A 79 11.79 -12.44 -10.10
C PHE A 79 10.64 -13.22 -10.76
N ARG A 80 9.51 -12.58 -11.11
CA ARG A 80 8.34 -13.22 -11.74
C ARG A 80 8.05 -12.77 -13.17
N GLY A 81 8.59 -11.63 -13.62
CA GLY A 81 8.62 -11.21 -15.03
C GLY A 81 7.31 -10.82 -15.68
N TYR A 82 6.29 -10.40 -14.93
CA TYR A 82 4.99 -10.05 -15.52
C TYR A 82 5.07 -8.93 -16.56
N GLU A 83 5.93 -7.95 -16.36
CA GLU A 83 6.17 -6.87 -17.32
C GLU A 83 6.77 -7.40 -18.62
N VAL A 84 7.67 -8.38 -18.53
CA VAL A 84 8.25 -9.07 -19.69
C VAL A 84 7.23 -9.97 -20.36
N LEU A 85 6.42 -10.71 -19.58
CA LEU A 85 5.38 -11.60 -20.09
C LEU A 85 4.30 -10.87 -20.89
N LEU A 86 4.01 -9.62 -20.57
CA LEU A 86 2.97 -8.84 -21.24
C LEU A 86 3.39 -8.28 -22.59
N ARG A 87 4.68 -8.15 -22.86
CA ARG A 87 5.16 -7.64 -24.15
C ARG A 87 4.75 -8.54 -25.31
N GLY A 88 4.25 -7.94 -26.38
CA GLY A 88 3.78 -8.62 -27.59
C GLY A 88 2.43 -9.34 -27.46
N ARG A 89 1.77 -9.26 -26.29
CA ARG A 89 0.47 -9.87 -26.07
C ARG A 89 -0.69 -8.98 -26.45
N ASP A 90 -1.86 -9.60 -26.62
CA ASP A 90 -3.13 -8.88 -26.71
C ASP A 90 -3.33 -8.06 -25.43
N PRO A 91 -3.54 -6.73 -25.53
CA PRO A 91 -3.65 -5.88 -24.36
C PRO A 91 -4.85 -6.26 -23.46
N ARG A 92 -5.86 -6.95 -23.97
CA ARG A 92 -7.00 -7.44 -23.17
C ARG A 92 -6.62 -8.54 -22.18
N GLU A 93 -5.48 -9.19 -22.35
CA GLU A 93 -4.95 -10.17 -21.38
C GLU A 93 -4.30 -9.47 -20.17
N ALA A 94 -3.99 -8.17 -20.27
CA ALA A 94 -3.20 -7.47 -19.26
C ALA A 94 -3.87 -7.46 -17.87
N MET A 95 -5.19 -7.32 -17.82
CA MET A 95 -5.94 -7.32 -16.56
C MET A 95 -5.85 -8.67 -15.84
N GLU A 96 -5.96 -9.76 -16.59
CA GLU A 96 -5.91 -11.10 -16.02
C GLU A 96 -4.49 -11.45 -15.61
N ILE A 97 -3.50 -11.20 -16.47
CA ILE A 97 -2.09 -11.49 -16.20
C ILE A 97 -1.59 -10.65 -15.03
N SER A 98 -1.85 -9.34 -15.01
CA SER A 98 -1.42 -8.46 -13.93
C SER A 98 -2.08 -8.81 -12.59
N SER A 99 -3.31 -9.32 -12.59
CA SER A 99 -3.96 -9.77 -11.36
C SER A 99 -3.19 -10.90 -10.67
N ARG A 100 -2.44 -11.73 -11.41
CA ARG A 100 -1.63 -12.83 -10.87
C ARG A 100 -0.35 -12.36 -10.18
N VAL A 101 -0.03 -11.08 -10.28
CA VAL A 101 1.09 -10.48 -9.54
C VAL A 101 0.92 -10.70 -8.04
N CYS A 102 -0.30 -10.68 -7.53
CA CYS A 102 -0.56 -10.87 -6.10
C CYS A 102 -1.72 -11.84 -5.84
N GLY A 103 -1.53 -12.75 -4.91
CA GLY A 103 -2.59 -13.66 -4.43
C GLY A 103 -3.48 -13.05 -3.33
N VAL A 104 -3.21 -11.82 -2.90
CA VAL A 104 -3.98 -11.08 -1.88
C VAL A 104 -4.69 -9.89 -2.51
N CYS A 105 -3.97 -9.07 -3.30
CA CYS A 105 -4.47 -7.85 -3.91
C CYS A 105 -4.60 -7.96 -5.46
N GLY A 106 -4.96 -9.13 -5.97
CA GLY A 106 -5.10 -9.37 -7.40
C GLY A 106 -6.22 -8.53 -8.04
N GLY A 107 -7.27 -8.23 -7.30
CA GLY A 107 -8.37 -7.40 -7.74
C GLY A 107 -7.95 -5.98 -8.08
N VAL A 108 -7.14 -5.37 -7.23
CA VAL A 108 -6.67 -4.00 -7.49
C VAL A 108 -5.74 -3.92 -8.69
N HIS A 109 -4.89 -4.93 -8.93
CA HIS A 109 -4.07 -5.01 -10.13
C HIS A 109 -4.92 -5.08 -11.40
N SER A 110 -5.96 -5.91 -11.39
CA SER A 110 -6.91 -6.02 -12.50
C SER A 110 -7.63 -4.69 -12.77
N THR A 111 -8.09 -4.00 -11.72
CA THR A 111 -8.75 -2.69 -11.84
C THR A 111 -7.79 -1.63 -12.40
N THR A 112 -6.58 -1.52 -11.84
CA THR A 112 -5.59 -0.53 -12.28
C THR A 112 -5.16 -0.78 -13.73
N SER A 113 -5.00 -2.05 -14.13
CA SER A 113 -4.74 -2.43 -15.52
C SER A 113 -5.91 -2.06 -16.43
N SER A 114 -7.16 -2.30 -16.00
CA SER A 114 -8.34 -1.91 -16.74
C SER A 114 -8.42 -0.39 -16.97
N MET A 115 -8.07 0.41 -15.96
CA MET A 115 -8.01 1.89 -16.09
C MET A 115 -6.94 2.34 -17.09
N ALA A 116 -5.75 1.70 -17.07
CA ALA A 116 -4.73 1.99 -18.06
C ALA A 116 -5.20 1.68 -19.50
N LEU A 117 -6.00 0.62 -19.64
CA LEU A 117 -6.61 0.25 -20.92
C LEU A 117 -7.81 1.13 -21.27
N ASP A 118 -8.61 1.60 -20.30
CA ASP A 118 -9.67 2.58 -20.54
C ASP A 118 -9.08 3.85 -21.22
N MET A 119 -7.92 4.29 -20.73
CA MET A 119 -7.18 5.42 -21.30
C MET A 119 -6.61 5.09 -22.68
N ALA A 120 -5.94 3.95 -22.84
CA ALA A 120 -5.32 3.58 -24.11
C ALA A 120 -6.32 3.27 -25.23
N PHE A 121 -7.55 2.82 -24.90
CA PHE A 121 -8.62 2.47 -25.83
C PHE A 121 -9.68 3.56 -26.02
N PRO A 122 -9.48 4.76 -25.57
CA PRO A 122 -10.41 5.87 -25.30
C PRO A 122 -11.85 5.39 -25.01
N VAL A 123 -12.04 4.61 -23.93
CA VAL A 123 -13.35 4.04 -23.59
C VAL A 123 -13.77 4.46 -22.19
N VAL A 124 -15.05 4.82 -22.06
CA VAL A 124 -15.64 5.27 -20.78
C VAL A 124 -16.52 4.17 -20.22
N PRO A 125 -16.23 3.65 -19.01
CA PRO A 125 -17.10 2.70 -18.34
C PRO A 125 -18.44 3.33 -17.97
N PRO A 126 -19.56 2.57 -18.05
CA PRO A 126 -20.84 3.08 -17.56
C PRO A 126 -20.86 3.16 -16.02
N PRO A 127 -21.78 3.98 -15.43
CA PRO A 127 -21.86 4.21 -13.99
C PRO A 127 -21.85 2.93 -13.13
N LEU A 128 -22.63 1.91 -13.51
CA LEU A 128 -22.65 0.63 -12.77
C LEU A 128 -21.32 -0.12 -12.86
N GLY A 129 -20.57 0.01 -13.97
CA GLY A 129 -19.24 -0.56 -14.10
C GLY A 129 -18.23 0.10 -13.16
N ILE A 130 -18.31 1.43 -13.00
CA ILE A 130 -17.48 2.19 -12.06
C ILE A 130 -17.81 1.80 -10.62
N ILE A 131 -19.10 1.80 -10.25
CA ILE A 131 -19.55 1.38 -8.91
C ILE A 131 -19.08 -0.04 -8.56
N ALA A 132 -19.18 -0.97 -9.50
CA ALA A 132 -18.71 -2.34 -9.25
C ALA A 132 -17.21 -2.42 -8.98
N ARG A 133 -16.39 -1.66 -9.74
CA ARG A 133 -14.96 -1.54 -9.48
C ARG A 133 -14.69 -0.94 -8.11
N ASN A 134 -15.39 0.14 -7.74
CA ASN A 134 -15.27 0.78 -6.43
C ASN A 134 -15.59 -0.19 -5.28
N ILE A 135 -16.73 -0.87 -5.34
CA ILE A 135 -17.17 -1.84 -4.31
C ILE A 135 -16.17 -3.00 -4.21
N ALA A 136 -15.76 -3.59 -5.35
CA ALA A 136 -14.82 -4.70 -5.35
C ALA A 136 -13.51 -4.32 -4.64
N GLN A 137 -13.00 -3.11 -4.89
CA GLN A 137 -11.76 -2.64 -4.28
C GLN A 137 -11.94 -2.25 -2.80
N ALA A 138 -13.08 -1.69 -2.41
CA ALA A 138 -13.40 -1.45 -1.02
C ALA A 138 -13.54 -2.76 -0.22
N ALA A 139 -14.20 -3.75 -0.80
CA ALA A 139 -14.33 -5.08 -0.20
C ALA A 139 -12.98 -5.82 -0.04
N GLU A 140 -12.08 -5.67 -1.03
CA GLU A 140 -10.71 -6.19 -0.93
C GLU A 140 -9.95 -5.55 0.24
N LEU A 141 -10.15 -4.25 0.52
CA LEU A 141 -9.56 -3.61 1.68
C LEU A 141 -10.15 -4.07 3.01
N LEU A 142 -11.46 -4.28 3.09
CA LEU A 142 -12.08 -4.82 4.29
C LEU A 142 -11.50 -6.20 4.63
N TYR A 143 -11.31 -7.05 3.62
CA TYR A 143 -10.64 -8.33 3.80
C TYR A 143 -9.20 -8.16 4.28
N ASP A 144 -8.39 -7.40 3.53
CA ASP A 144 -6.93 -7.38 3.68
C ASP A 144 -6.49 -6.62 4.95
N HIS A 145 -7.18 -5.55 5.33
CA HIS A 145 -6.87 -4.85 6.57
C HIS A 145 -7.19 -5.69 7.82
N ILE A 146 -8.29 -6.45 7.82
CA ILE A 146 -8.60 -7.40 8.90
C ILE A 146 -7.51 -8.48 8.94
N LEU A 147 -7.15 -9.06 7.79
CA LEU A 147 -6.08 -10.05 7.68
C LEU A 147 -4.78 -9.50 8.28
N HIS A 148 -4.36 -8.31 7.83
CA HIS A 148 -3.10 -7.74 8.27
C HIS A 148 -3.06 -7.47 9.77
N ILE A 149 -4.06 -6.73 10.27
CA ILE A 149 -4.10 -6.27 11.66
C ILE A 149 -4.15 -7.45 12.63
N CYS A 150 -4.95 -8.47 12.34
CA CYS A 150 -5.18 -9.55 13.28
C CYS A 150 -4.25 -10.76 13.08
N LEU A 151 -3.84 -11.07 11.85
CA LEU A 151 -3.13 -12.31 11.52
C LEU A 151 -1.65 -12.09 11.17
N LEU A 152 -1.29 -10.92 10.63
CA LEU A 152 0.08 -10.64 10.21
C LEU A 152 0.84 -9.78 11.22
N ALA A 153 0.36 -8.57 11.52
CA ALA A 153 0.99 -7.67 12.48
C ALA A 153 0.56 -7.93 13.93
N GLY A 154 -0.73 -8.22 14.17
CA GLY A 154 -1.28 -8.42 15.52
C GLY A 154 -0.52 -9.41 16.40
N PRO A 155 -0.06 -10.56 15.88
CA PRO A 155 0.76 -11.49 16.65
C PRO A 155 2.03 -10.89 17.27
N ASP A 156 2.59 -9.82 16.73
CA ASP A 156 3.74 -9.12 17.33
C ASP A 156 3.40 -8.41 18.64
N TYR A 157 2.12 -8.17 18.87
CA TYR A 157 1.58 -7.56 20.08
C TYR A 157 0.83 -8.57 20.96
N SER A 158 0.92 -9.87 20.65
CA SER A 158 0.27 -10.92 21.42
C SER A 158 0.96 -11.18 22.77
N GLU A 159 0.22 -11.78 23.71
CA GLU A 159 0.77 -12.26 24.99
C GLU A 159 2.06 -13.04 24.81
N ARG A 160 2.07 -14.04 23.87
CA ARG A 160 3.24 -14.91 23.65
C ARG A 160 4.50 -14.11 23.26
N MET A 161 4.35 -13.10 22.42
CA MET A 161 5.49 -12.28 22.01
C MET A 161 5.90 -11.31 23.10
N SER A 162 4.94 -10.60 23.71
CA SER A 162 5.24 -9.61 24.74
C SER A 162 5.77 -10.26 26.02
N ALA A 163 5.23 -11.39 26.46
CA ALA A 163 5.76 -12.11 27.63
C ALA A 163 7.21 -12.61 27.42
N LYS A 164 7.58 -12.93 26.17
CA LYS A 164 8.92 -13.41 25.82
C LYS A 164 9.91 -12.26 25.65
N ALA A 165 9.57 -11.26 24.84
CA ALA A 165 10.50 -10.22 24.42
C ALA A 165 10.41 -8.92 25.24
N GLU A 166 9.31 -8.71 25.96
CA GLU A 166 9.00 -7.49 26.71
C GLU A 166 8.29 -7.83 28.03
N PRO A 167 8.85 -8.68 28.90
CA PRO A 167 8.17 -9.14 30.12
C PRO A 167 7.74 -8.00 31.05
N THR A 168 8.41 -6.87 31.02
CA THR A 168 8.00 -5.67 31.77
C THR A 168 6.72 -5.06 31.20
N ILE A 169 6.59 -4.96 29.89
CA ILE A 169 5.37 -4.48 29.22
C ILE A 169 4.21 -5.46 29.46
N TRP A 170 4.47 -6.75 29.36
CA TRP A 170 3.45 -7.77 29.63
C TRP A 170 2.87 -7.65 31.05
N ARG A 171 3.73 -7.59 32.09
CA ARG A 171 3.29 -7.41 33.48
C ARG A 171 2.49 -6.12 33.69
N ARG A 172 2.85 -5.05 32.99
CA ARG A 172 2.09 -3.79 33.03
C ARG A 172 0.72 -3.95 32.36
N ALA A 173 0.63 -4.69 31.26
CA ALA A 173 -0.61 -4.95 30.53
C ALA A 173 -1.63 -5.74 31.37
N GLU A 174 -1.16 -6.65 32.25
CA GLU A 174 -2.03 -7.43 33.15
C GLU A 174 -2.81 -6.53 34.13
N GLY A 175 -2.23 -5.41 34.54
CA GLY A 175 -2.87 -4.44 35.44
C GLY A 175 -3.58 -3.29 34.73
N ALA A 176 -3.34 -3.11 33.41
CA ALA A 176 -3.88 -1.99 32.66
C ALA A 176 -5.31 -2.26 32.18
N LYS A 177 -6.27 -1.45 32.61
CA LYS A 177 -7.66 -1.53 32.15
C LYS A 177 -7.77 -1.00 30.72
N ALA A 178 -8.50 -1.71 29.87
CA ALA A 178 -8.84 -1.23 28.53
C ALA A 178 -9.84 -0.07 28.63
N ALA A 179 -9.56 1.02 27.93
CA ALA A 179 -10.38 2.25 28.00
C ALA A 179 -11.77 2.03 27.40
N HIS A 180 -11.83 1.30 26.27
CA HIS A 180 -13.07 1.01 25.54
C HIS A 180 -13.66 -0.38 25.83
N ARG A 181 -13.37 -0.96 27.01
CA ARG A 181 -13.80 -2.30 27.39
C ARG A 181 -15.33 -2.56 27.27
N GLU A 182 -16.12 -1.52 27.43
CA GLU A 182 -17.59 -1.60 27.34
C GLU A 182 -18.05 -1.86 25.89
N HIS A 183 -17.24 -1.50 24.91
CA HIS A 183 -17.56 -1.65 23.49
C HIS A 183 -17.02 -2.95 22.89
N HIS A 184 -15.84 -3.39 23.31
CA HIS A 184 -15.19 -4.58 22.73
C HIS A 184 -15.12 -5.79 23.68
N GLY A 185 -15.50 -5.63 24.94
CA GLY A 185 -15.66 -6.71 25.91
C GLY A 185 -14.37 -7.27 26.54
N LYS A 186 -13.18 -6.65 26.29
CA LYS A 186 -11.91 -7.04 26.92
C LYS A 186 -11.64 -6.12 28.13
N ALA A 187 -11.45 -6.70 29.31
CA ALA A 187 -11.32 -5.92 30.54
C ALA A 187 -9.97 -5.22 30.66
N THR A 188 -8.90 -5.89 30.24
CA THR A 188 -7.51 -5.43 30.34
C THR A 188 -6.81 -5.45 28.99
N ILE A 189 -5.69 -4.73 28.89
CA ILE A 189 -4.82 -4.80 27.70
C ILE A 189 -4.26 -6.22 27.53
N ALA A 190 -3.94 -6.92 28.62
CA ALA A 190 -3.52 -8.32 28.54
C ALA A 190 -4.58 -9.24 27.91
N ASP A 191 -5.88 -8.98 28.12
CA ASP A 191 -6.94 -9.73 27.46
C ASP A 191 -6.97 -9.46 25.94
N ILE A 192 -6.67 -8.25 25.51
CA ILE A 192 -6.49 -7.92 24.07
C ILE A 192 -5.28 -8.68 23.50
N MET A 193 -4.15 -8.66 24.20
CA MET A 193 -2.94 -9.37 23.78
C MET A 193 -3.14 -10.88 23.70
N ARG A 194 -3.89 -11.49 24.66
CA ARG A 194 -4.28 -12.92 24.62
C ARG A 194 -5.17 -13.23 23.42
N ALA A 195 -6.11 -12.34 23.11
CA ALA A 195 -6.98 -12.50 21.95
C ALA A 195 -6.25 -12.50 20.60
N LEU A 196 -5.03 -11.92 20.54
CA LEU A 196 -4.15 -11.89 19.37
C LEU A 196 -3.18 -13.08 19.29
N ASN A 197 -3.16 -14.01 20.27
CA ASN A 197 -2.28 -15.18 20.23
C ASN A 197 -2.51 -16.00 18.95
N PRO A 198 -1.47 -16.30 18.16
CA PRO A 198 -1.61 -17.10 16.95
C PRO A 198 -2.26 -18.45 17.23
N LEU A 199 -3.18 -18.88 16.36
CA LEU A 199 -3.90 -20.17 16.35
C LEU A 199 -4.87 -20.41 17.52
N HIS A 200 -4.82 -19.63 18.60
CA HIS A 200 -5.62 -19.85 19.80
C HIS A 200 -6.40 -18.62 20.26
N GLY A 201 -5.93 -17.42 19.95
CA GLY A 201 -6.59 -16.18 20.34
C GLY A 201 -7.95 -16.03 19.68
N GLU A 202 -8.93 -15.58 20.44
CA GLU A 202 -10.31 -15.37 19.97
C GLU A 202 -10.35 -14.42 18.76
N LEU A 203 -9.66 -13.28 18.86
CA LEU A 203 -9.62 -12.28 17.79
C LEU A 203 -8.89 -12.82 16.55
N TYR A 204 -7.80 -13.58 16.74
CA TYR A 204 -7.09 -14.25 15.66
C TYR A 204 -8.00 -15.23 14.90
N LEU A 205 -8.73 -16.08 15.59
CA LEU A 205 -9.63 -17.07 14.98
C LEU A 205 -10.88 -16.44 14.35
N ASP A 206 -11.47 -15.42 14.99
CA ASP A 206 -12.65 -14.75 14.46
C ASP A 206 -12.32 -13.98 13.18
N SER A 207 -11.14 -13.39 13.10
CA SER A 207 -10.67 -12.69 11.91
C SER A 207 -10.65 -13.59 10.66
N PHE A 208 -10.26 -14.86 10.78
CA PHE A 208 -10.34 -15.81 9.67
C PHE A 208 -11.75 -15.99 9.11
N ARG A 209 -12.76 -15.97 10.00
CA ARG A 209 -14.15 -16.09 9.59
C ARG A 209 -14.62 -14.81 8.92
N ARG A 210 -14.26 -13.65 9.50
CA ARG A 210 -14.69 -12.33 9.03
C ARG A 210 -14.07 -11.93 7.69
N THR A 211 -12.83 -12.30 7.41
CA THR A 211 -12.18 -12.05 6.11
C THR A 211 -12.95 -12.66 4.94
N ARG A 212 -13.68 -13.75 5.17
CA ARG A 212 -14.50 -14.40 4.13
C ARG A 212 -15.58 -13.48 3.55
N ALA A 213 -16.19 -12.62 4.34
CA ALA A 213 -17.23 -11.71 3.87
C ALA A 213 -16.66 -10.73 2.83
N GLY A 214 -15.45 -10.18 3.04
CA GLY A 214 -14.77 -9.35 2.05
C GLY A 214 -14.52 -10.07 0.73
N MET A 215 -14.03 -11.31 0.78
CA MET A 215 -13.82 -12.14 -0.42
C MET A 215 -15.12 -12.38 -1.18
N GLN A 216 -16.23 -12.65 -0.48
CA GLN A 216 -17.54 -12.88 -1.07
C GLN A 216 -18.10 -11.62 -1.73
N MET A 217 -17.89 -10.44 -1.13
CA MET A 217 -18.27 -9.16 -1.75
C MET A 217 -17.52 -8.91 -3.06
N VAL A 218 -16.20 -9.15 -3.09
CA VAL A 218 -15.40 -9.05 -4.33
C VAL A 218 -15.95 -9.99 -5.40
N ALA A 219 -16.16 -11.27 -5.05
CA ALA A 219 -16.67 -12.27 -5.99
C ALA A 219 -18.07 -11.92 -6.53
N ALA A 220 -18.94 -11.32 -5.68
CA ALA A 220 -20.28 -10.89 -6.09
C ALA A 220 -20.24 -9.76 -7.14
N MET A 221 -19.22 -8.88 -7.09
CA MET A 221 -19.10 -7.76 -8.01
C MET A 221 -18.32 -8.08 -9.28
N VAL A 222 -17.27 -8.91 -9.19
CA VAL A 222 -16.31 -9.11 -10.29
C VAL A 222 -16.00 -10.59 -10.57
N GLY A 223 -16.88 -11.48 -10.16
CA GLY A 223 -16.92 -12.91 -10.53
C GLY A 223 -16.04 -13.82 -9.69
N ALA A 224 -14.88 -13.40 -9.22
CA ALA A 224 -13.98 -14.22 -8.42
C ALA A 224 -13.06 -13.39 -7.51
N TYR A 225 -12.55 -14.01 -6.45
CA TYR A 225 -11.48 -13.53 -5.60
C TYR A 225 -10.39 -14.61 -5.49
N PRO A 226 -9.09 -14.27 -5.47
CA PRO A 226 -8.49 -12.93 -5.51
C PRO A 226 -8.29 -12.40 -6.93
N HIS A 227 -8.61 -13.16 -7.96
CA HIS A 227 -8.38 -12.83 -9.36
C HIS A 227 -9.71 -12.65 -10.08
N PRO A 228 -10.17 -11.38 -10.28
CA PRO A 228 -11.37 -11.09 -11.03
C PRO A 228 -11.37 -11.72 -12.42
N THR A 229 -12.52 -12.26 -12.83
CA THR A 229 -12.68 -12.90 -14.14
C THR A 229 -13.56 -12.10 -15.10
N THR A 230 -14.16 -11.01 -14.61
CA THR A 230 -15.10 -10.20 -15.39
C THR A 230 -14.64 -8.76 -15.61
N MET A 231 -13.44 -8.40 -15.16
CA MET A 231 -12.87 -7.09 -15.41
C MET A 231 -12.50 -6.95 -16.88
N VAL A 232 -12.92 -5.86 -17.52
CA VAL A 232 -12.65 -5.58 -18.94
C VAL A 232 -12.39 -4.10 -19.15
N PRO A 233 -11.69 -3.68 -20.22
CA PRO A 233 -11.63 -2.28 -20.60
C PRO A 233 -13.05 -1.76 -20.87
N GLY A 234 -13.38 -0.60 -20.33
CA GLY A 234 -14.72 -0.05 -20.44
C GLY A 234 -15.72 -0.56 -19.39
N GLY A 235 -15.27 -1.25 -18.32
CA GLY A 235 -16.14 -1.65 -17.22
C GLY A 235 -15.92 -3.07 -16.70
N ILE A 236 -17.02 -3.80 -16.52
CA ILE A 236 -17.04 -5.21 -16.10
C ILE A 236 -18.00 -6.02 -16.99
N ASN A 237 -17.72 -7.30 -17.15
CA ASN A 237 -18.56 -8.20 -17.97
C ASN A 237 -19.37 -9.16 -17.06
N VAL A 238 -20.25 -8.59 -16.24
CA VAL A 238 -21.19 -9.34 -15.39
C VAL A 238 -22.50 -8.57 -15.28
N ILE A 239 -23.63 -9.28 -15.18
CA ILE A 239 -24.93 -8.64 -14.97
C ILE A 239 -25.08 -8.32 -13.49
N LEU A 240 -25.23 -7.04 -13.18
CA LEU A 240 -25.56 -6.56 -11.83
C LEU A 240 -27.07 -6.33 -11.70
N THR A 241 -27.61 -6.82 -10.60
CA THR A 241 -29.02 -6.70 -10.25
C THR A 241 -29.17 -6.00 -8.89
N ARG A 242 -30.40 -5.67 -8.53
CA ARG A 242 -30.70 -5.21 -7.18
C ARG A 242 -30.19 -6.18 -6.11
N ASP A 243 -30.36 -7.48 -6.34
CA ASP A 243 -29.96 -8.52 -5.38
C ASP A 243 -28.44 -8.58 -5.21
N SER A 244 -27.65 -8.29 -6.26
CA SER A 244 -26.20 -8.20 -6.17
C SER A 244 -25.76 -7.14 -5.13
N PHE A 245 -26.36 -5.95 -5.17
CA PHE A 245 -26.07 -4.87 -4.23
C PHE A 245 -26.58 -5.16 -2.81
N LEU A 246 -27.78 -5.77 -2.69
CA LEU A 246 -28.33 -6.16 -1.39
C LEU A 246 -27.48 -7.26 -0.73
N GLN A 247 -26.96 -8.21 -1.50
CA GLN A 247 -26.05 -9.24 -1.00
C GLN A 247 -24.75 -8.61 -0.47
N VAL A 248 -24.13 -7.70 -1.22
CA VAL A 248 -22.92 -7.01 -0.79
C VAL A 248 -23.18 -6.19 0.47
N ARG A 249 -24.32 -5.49 0.51
CA ARG A 249 -24.71 -4.70 1.69
C ARG A 249 -24.89 -5.57 2.92
N ALA A 250 -25.54 -6.71 2.81
CA ALA A 250 -25.72 -7.66 3.92
C ALA A 250 -24.38 -8.19 4.46
N LEU A 251 -23.44 -8.52 3.55
CA LEU A 251 -22.10 -8.94 3.94
C LEU A 251 -21.29 -7.81 4.62
N ALA A 252 -21.45 -6.57 4.15
CA ALA A 252 -20.83 -5.41 4.79
C ALA A 252 -21.42 -5.16 6.19
N ASP A 253 -22.74 -5.26 6.33
CA ASP A 253 -23.44 -5.12 7.63
C ASP A 253 -23.03 -6.21 8.63
N GLU A 254 -22.75 -7.44 8.17
CA GLU A 254 -22.18 -8.52 9.00
C GLU A 254 -20.81 -8.16 9.59
N LEU A 255 -20.00 -7.34 8.88
CA LEU A 255 -18.70 -6.88 9.34
C LEU A 255 -18.75 -5.65 10.25
N LEU A 256 -19.86 -4.90 10.27
CA LEU A 256 -19.92 -3.57 10.88
C LEU A 256 -19.50 -3.56 12.36
N ASP A 257 -20.11 -4.44 13.17
CA ASP A 257 -19.78 -4.50 14.61
C ASP A 257 -18.36 -4.98 14.86
N PHE A 258 -17.85 -5.88 14.02
CA PHE A 258 -16.46 -6.33 14.10
C PHE A 258 -15.48 -5.20 13.76
N VAL A 259 -15.77 -4.39 12.74
CA VAL A 259 -14.96 -3.21 12.39
C VAL A 259 -14.92 -2.21 13.54
N LYS A 260 -16.06 -1.91 14.17
CA LYS A 260 -16.11 -1.05 15.36
C LYS A 260 -15.26 -1.59 16.50
N LYS A 261 -15.44 -2.89 16.83
CA LYS A 261 -14.64 -3.56 17.87
C LYS A 261 -13.15 -3.48 17.59
N LEU A 262 -12.71 -3.68 16.33
CA LEU A 262 -11.31 -3.60 15.95
C LEU A 262 -10.72 -2.20 16.16
N ILE A 263 -11.45 -1.15 15.81
CA ILE A 263 -10.98 0.24 16.01
C ILE A 263 -10.70 0.47 17.49
N TRP A 264 -11.65 0.17 18.38
CA TRP A 264 -11.47 0.36 19.82
C TRP A 264 -10.38 -0.53 20.42
N LEU A 265 -10.30 -1.82 20.01
CA LEU A 265 -9.28 -2.75 20.50
C LEU A 265 -7.87 -2.27 20.19
N PHE A 266 -7.65 -1.84 18.93
CA PHE A 266 -6.32 -1.39 18.52
C PHE A 266 -6.00 0.01 19.01
N GLU A 267 -7.00 0.89 19.20
CA GLU A 267 -6.77 2.17 19.86
C GLU A 267 -6.28 1.97 21.30
N ASP A 268 -6.97 1.10 22.07
CA ASP A 268 -6.54 0.76 23.44
C ASP A 268 -5.14 0.15 23.47
N LEU A 269 -4.85 -0.76 22.53
CA LEU A 269 -3.56 -1.43 22.46
C LEU A 269 -2.43 -0.46 22.08
N MET A 270 -2.61 0.35 21.04
CA MET A 270 -1.59 1.30 20.57
C MET A 270 -1.34 2.41 21.61
N SER A 271 -2.39 2.97 22.19
CA SER A 271 -2.27 3.98 23.27
C SER A 271 -1.56 3.41 24.49
N PHE A 272 -1.85 2.17 24.88
CA PHE A 272 -1.13 1.50 25.97
C PHE A 272 0.37 1.41 25.70
N TYR A 273 0.80 1.02 24.48
CA TYR A 273 2.23 0.93 24.16
C TYR A 273 2.92 2.30 24.27
N GLU A 274 2.30 3.37 23.78
CA GLU A 274 2.82 4.74 23.88
C GLU A 274 2.93 5.23 25.35
N GLU A 275 1.94 4.93 26.18
CA GLU A 275 1.93 5.28 27.60
C GLU A 275 2.88 4.41 28.42
N ALA A 276 2.98 3.13 28.08
CA ALA A 276 3.83 2.19 28.79
C ALA A 276 5.31 2.51 28.63
N ARG A 277 5.71 2.95 27.43
CA ARG A 277 7.08 3.24 27.09
C ARG A 277 7.13 4.26 25.95
N PRO A 278 7.37 5.54 26.24
CA PRO A 278 7.33 6.62 25.23
C PRO A 278 8.23 6.41 24.01
N GLU A 279 9.30 5.61 24.15
CA GLU A 279 10.21 5.28 23.05
C GLU A 279 9.54 4.48 21.92
N PHE A 280 8.38 3.83 22.17
CA PHE A 280 7.59 3.23 21.10
C PHE A 280 7.11 4.26 20.07
N SER A 281 6.89 5.51 20.47
CA SER A 281 6.53 6.60 19.54
C SER A 281 7.67 6.99 18.59
N ALA A 282 8.91 6.60 18.88
CA ALA A 282 10.05 6.80 17.97
C ALA A 282 10.31 5.59 17.05
N MET A 283 9.64 4.45 17.28
CA MET A 283 9.86 3.22 16.53
C MET A 283 9.50 3.41 15.05
N GLY A 284 10.48 3.27 14.16
CA GLY A 284 10.27 3.39 12.72
C GLY A 284 9.85 4.79 12.27
N GLU A 285 10.30 5.83 12.97
CA GLU A 285 10.01 7.22 12.63
C GLU A 285 10.63 7.60 11.29
N ARG A 286 9.86 8.32 10.46
CA ARG A 286 10.29 8.86 9.18
C ARG A 286 9.73 10.27 8.97
N PRO A 287 10.33 11.06 8.05
CA PRO A 287 9.69 12.27 7.54
C PRO A 287 8.30 11.97 6.96
N ALA A 288 7.36 12.86 7.15
CA ALA A 288 6.01 12.72 6.61
C ALA A 288 5.99 13.01 5.09
N ASN A 289 6.73 12.20 4.32
CA ASN A 289 6.77 12.20 2.87
C ASN A 289 5.93 11.04 2.36
N LEU A 290 4.74 11.34 1.86
CA LEU A 290 3.70 10.37 1.56
C LEU A 290 3.19 10.52 0.13
N ILE A 291 2.80 9.40 -0.49
CA ILE A 291 2.17 9.37 -1.81
C ILE A 291 0.86 8.60 -1.78
N CYS A 292 -0.16 9.16 -2.41
CA CYS A 292 -1.49 8.57 -2.56
C CYS A 292 -1.98 8.85 -3.99
N PHE A 293 -2.41 7.81 -4.72
CA PHE A 293 -2.97 7.98 -6.07
C PHE A 293 -4.47 8.24 -6.07
N GLY A 294 -5.10 8.21 -4.89
CA GLY A 294 -6.54 8.35 -4.75
C GLY A 294 -7.32 7.11 -5.18
N ARG A 295 -8.62 7.08 -4.82
CA ARG A 295 -9.49 5.94 -5.09
C ARG A 295 -10.97 6.29 -5.01
N TYR A 296 -11.79 5.37 -5.52
CA TYR A 296 -13.24 5.48 -5.64
C TYR A 296 -13.66 6.58 -6.60
N ASP A 297 -13.66 6.20 -7.87
CA ASP A 297 -14.02 7.09 -8.95
C ASP A 297 -15.48 7.52 -8.85
N ASP A 298 -15.71 8.80 -9.12
CA ASP A 298 -17.05 9.35 -9.24
C ASP A 298 -17.66 8.98 -10.60
N VAL A 299 -18.90 8.54 -10.59
CA VAL A 299 -19.58 7.99 -11.78
C VAL A 299 -19.89 9.03 -12.85
N GLU A 300 -19.97 10.30 -12.50
CA GLU A 300 -20.27 11.40 -13.41
C GLU A 300 -18.98 12.04 -13.98
N SER A 301 -17.87 11.88 -13.26
CA SER A 301 -16.62 12.59 -13.56
C SER A 301 -15.58 11.70 -14.24
N TYR A 302 -15.58 10.38 -13.97
CA TYR A 302 -14.56 9.48 -14.52
C TYR A 302 -14.83 9.17 -15.99
N ASP A 303 -13.90 9.57 -16.85
CA ASP A 303 -13.95 9.31 -18.29
C ASP A 303 -12.70 8.56 -18.83
N GLY A 304 -11.73 8.27 -17.97
CA GLY A 304 -10.48 7.57 -18.32
C GLY A 304 -9.50 8.39 -19.17
N ARG A 305 -9.80 9.61 -19.55
CA ARG A 305 -8.97 10.43 -20.43
C ARG A 305 -7.82 11.07 -19.68
N TYR A 306 -6.65 11.12 -20.33
CA TYR A 306 -5.45 11.74 -19.77
C TYR A 306 -5.59 13.25 -19.59
N ASP A 307 -6.16 13.95 -20.56
CA ASP A 307 -6.36 15.41 -20.52
C ASP A 307 -7.37 15.86 -19.45
N HIS A 308 -8.25 14.95 -18.99
CA HIS A 308 -9.19 15.18 -17.91
C HIS A 308 -8.74 14.57 -16.56
N MET A 309 -7.53 13.99 -16.51
CA MET A 309 -7.07 13.20 -15.36
C MET A 309 -7.18 13.94 -14.03
N ASP A 310 -6.80 15.19 -13.97
CA ASP A 310 -6.91 16.01 -12.75
C ASP A 310 -8.36 16.31 -12.36
N ALA A 311 -9.27 16.39 -13.32
CA ALA A 311 -10.68 16.63 -13.05
C ALA A 311 -11.33 15.40 -12.41
N TRP A 312 -11.25 14.22 -13.04
CA TRP A 312 -11.85 13.02 -12.48
C TRP A 312 -11.13 12.52 -11.23
N ALA A 313 -9.82 12.73 -11.11
CA ALA A 313 -9.08 12.35 -9.93
C ALA A 313 -9.45 13.18 -8.69
N ARG A 314 -9.72 14.48 -8.86
CA ARG A 314 -10.23 15.34 -7.77
C ARG A 314 -11.64 14.98 -7.32
N ALA A 315 -12.43 14.37 -8.18
CA ALA A 315 -13.78 13.91 -7.86
C ALA A 315 -13.81 12.59 -7.08
N ARG A 316 -12.66 11.93 -6.86
CA ARG A 316 -12.56 10.71 -6.05
C ARG A 316 -12.97 10.94 -4.60
N SER A 317 -13.61 9.93 -4.02
CA SER A 317 -13.95 9.95 -2.58
C SER A 317 -12.71 10.12 -1.70
N ASN A 318 -11.61 9.48 -2.07
CA ASN A 318 -10.31 9.67 -1.45
C ASN A 318 -9.38 10.31 -2.51
N PRO A 319 -9.01 11.58 -2.33
CA PRO A 319 -8.25 12.32 -3.34
C PRO A 319 -6.82 11.82 -3.49
N PRO A 320 -6.20 12.00 -4.67
CA PRO A 320 -4.77 11.77 -4.84
C PRO A 320 -3.95 12.90 -4.25
N GLY A 321 -2.67 12.64 -4.00
CA GLY A 321 -1.72 13.69 -3.69
C GLY A 321 -0.37 13.19 -3.22
N VAL A 322 0.56 14.12 -3.11
CA VAL A 322 1.86 13.95 -2.49
C VAL A 322 1.99 14.93 -1.33
N ILE A 323 2.42 14.41 -0.20
CA ILE A 323 2.74 15.17 1.01
C ILE A 323 4.26 15.12 1.18
N ILE A 324 4.88 16.26 1.39
CA ILE A 324 6.30 16.39 1.73
C ILE A 324 6.39 17.22 3.02
N ASP A 325 7.12 16.71 4.00
CA ASP A 325 7.25 17.32 5.33
C ASP A 325 5.88 17.65 5.97
N GLY A 326 4.92 16.74 5.81
CA GLY A 326 3.56 16.87 6.37
C GLY A 326 2.65 17.87 5.65
N LYS A 327 3.06 18.44 4.51
CA LYS A 327 2.29 19.42 3.75
C LYS A 327 1.98 18.93 2.33
N ILE A 328 0.79 19.23 1.85
CA ILE A 328 0.43 18.92 0.45
C ILE A 328 1.40 19.63 -0.50
N ARG A 329 2.07 18.83 -1.33
CA ARG A 329 2.90 19.30 -2.42
C ARG A 329 2.10 19.43 -3.71
N THR A 330 1.25 18.46 -3.98
CA THR A 330 0.34 18.45 -5.13
C THR A 330 -0.85 17.52 -4.84
N THR A 331 -1.99 17.84 -5.46
CA THR A 331 -3.17 16.97 -5.59
C THR A 331 -3.47 16.65 -7.05
N SER A 332 -2.63 17.11 -7.99
CA SER A 332 -2.74 16.84 -9.43
C SER A 332 -2.17 15.46 -9.72
N LEU A 333 -3.01 14.56 -10.24
CA LEU A 333 -2.59 13.23 -10.64
C LEU A 333 -1.68 13.26 -11.87
N GLN A 334 -1.83 14.26 -12.75
CA GLN A 334 -0.91 14.52 -13.86
C GLN A 334 0.49 14.87 -13.34
N ALA A 335 0.58 15.77 -12.35
CA ALA A 335 1.87 16.10 -11.74
C ALA A 335 2.47 14.94 -10.95
N ILE A 336 1.63 14.10 -10.34
CA ILE A 336 2.10 12.87 -9.71
C ILE A 336 2.71 11.96 -10.77
N ASN A 337 2.03 11.73 -11.88
CA ASN A 337 2.54 10.92 -12.99
C ASN A 337 3.87 11.48 -13.51
N LEU A 338 3.94 12.76 -13.85
CA LEU A 338 5.15 13.40 -14.38
C LEU A 338 6.35 13.32 -13.42
N GLY A 339 6.07 13.32 -12.11
CA GLY A 339 7.10 13.34 -11.08
C GLY A 339 7.71 11.98 -10.74
N ILE A 340 7.15 10.88 -11.27
CA ILE A 340 7.63 9.53 -10.95
C ILE A 340 8.86 9.21 -11.80
N GLU A 341 9.92 8.81 -11.11
CA GLU A 341 11.12 8.19 -11.68
C GLU A 341 11.37 6.85 -10.97
N GLU A 342 11.95 5.89 -11.67
CA GLU A 342 12.26 4.57 -11.12
C GLU A 342 13.71 4.20 -11.40
N PHE A 343 14.48 3.87 -10.35
CA PHE A 343 15.92 3.57 -10.42
C PHE A 343 16.19 2.11 -10.10
N VAL A 344 17.29 1.57 -10.65
CA VAL A 344 17.71 0.17 -10.51
C VAL A 344 19.18 -0.01 -10.10
N ASP A 345 19.80 1.04 -9.59
CA ASP A 345 21.23 1.05 -9.29
C ASP A 345 21.60 -0.05 -8.27
N HIS A 346 20.71 -0.39 -7.34
CA HIS A 346 20.87 -1.45 -6.36
C HIS A 346 19.99 -2.68 -6.62
N SER A 347 19.40 -2.78 -7.81
CA SER A 347 18.47 -3.85 -8.18
C SER A 347 19.09 -4.79 -9.24
N PHE A 348 18.59 -6.03 -9.33
CA PHE A 348 19.06 -7.03 -10.29
C PHE A 348 18.49 -6.81 -11.70
N TYR A 349 18.54 -5.57 -12.17
CA TYR A 349 18.13 -5.18 -13.53
C TYR A 349 19.28 -4.46 -14.24
N GLU A 350 19.25 -4.51 -15.57
CA GLU A 350 20.07 -3.58 -16.36
C GLU A 350 19.48 -2.18 -16.25
N ARG A 351 20.37 -1.20 -16.22
CA ARG A 351 19.96 0.21 -16.25
C ARG A 351 19.44 0.52 -17.65
N TRP A 352 18.18 0.94 -17.74
CA TRP A 352 17.67 1.49 -18.98
C TRP A 352 18.13 2.96 -19.14
N GLY A 353 18.28 3.37 -20.38
CA GLY A 353 18.62 4.74 -20.73
C GLY A 353 18.04 5.02 -22.09
N GLY A 354 16.91 5.66 -22.14
CA GLY A 354 16.24 5.95 -23.39
C GLY A 354 14.98 6.80 -23.15
N SER A 355 14.51 7.47 -24.19
CA SER A 355 13.30 8.28 -24.15
C SER A 355 12.41 7.88 -25.32
N SER A 356 11.91 6.62 -25.30
CA SER A 356 10.97 6.12 -26.29
C SER A 356 9.64 6.89 -26.26
N VAL A 357 9.30 7.42 -25.09
CA VAL A 357 8.17 8.33 -24.85
C VAL A 357 8.74 9.63 -24.26
N PRO A 358 9.15 10.60 -25.11
CA PRO A 358 9.82 11.82 -24.64
C PRO A 358 8.89 12.81 -23.94
N ALA A 359 7.59 12.71 -24.18
CA ALA A 359 6.57 13.57 -23.59
C ALA A 359 5.29 12.79 -23.29
N ASP A 360 4.52 13.28 -22.32
CA ASP A 360 3.19 12.78 -22.03
C ASP A 360 2.17 13.14 -23.13
N PRO A 361 0.93 12.65 -23.08
CA PRO A 361 -0.11 12.99 -24.08
C PRO A 361 -0.42 14.49 -24.22
N LEU A 362 -0.05 15.33 -23.25
CA LEU A 362 -0.21 16.78 -23.29
C LEU A 362 1.06 17.53 -23.73
N GLY A 363 2.12 16.80 -24.07
CA GLY A 363 3.40 17.36 -24.50
C GLY A 363 4.31 17.77 -23.34
N ALA A 364 4.01 17.42 -22.11
CA ALA A 364 4.91 17.64 -20.99
C ALA A 364 6.12 16.68 -21.06
N PRO A 365 7.36 17.17 -20.87
CA PRO A 365 8.55 16.33 -21.01
C PRO A 365 8.61 15.26 -19.93
N LEU A 366 8.93 14.02 -20.33
CA LEU A 366 9.06 12.87 -19.45
C LEU A 366 10.53 12.55 -19.16
N SER A 367 10.81 12.21 -17.92
CA SER A 367 12.13 11.69 -17.54
C SER A 367 12.49 10.42 -18.32
N PRO A 368 13.77 10.22 -18.68
CA PRO A 368 14.25 8.93 -19.16
C PRO A 368 14.00 7.77 -18.18
N PHE A 369 13.79 8.07 -16.90
CA PHE A 369 13.49 7.09 -15.86
C PHE A 369 11.98 6.98 -15.54
N HIS A 370 11.13 7.66 -16.29
CA HIS A 370 9.68 7.53 -16.16
C HIS A 370 9.21 6.11 -16.54
N PRO A 371 8.16 5.54 -15.92
CA PRO A 371 7.68 4.18 -16.21
C PRO A 371 7.38 3.92 -17.69
N TRP A 372 6.86 4.87 -18.46
CA TRP A 372 6.67 4.71 -19.91
C TRP A 372 7.98 4.54 -20.69
N ASN A 373 9.10 5.01 -20.15
CA ASN A 373 10.43 4.88 -20.74
C ASN A 373 11.22 3.67 -20.20
N LYS A 374 10.73 3.04 -19.11
CA LYS A 374 11.40 1.91 -18.50
C LYS A 374 11.32 0.67 -19.40
N GLU A 375 12.42 -0.02 -19.50
CA GLU A 375 12.52 -1.33 -20.08
C GLU A 375 13.00 -2.34 -19.03
N THR A 376 12.14 -3.32 -18.68
CA THR A 376 12.49 -4.34 -17.69
C THR A 376 13.38 -5.39 -18.33
N ILE A 377 14.68 -5.36 -18.00
CA ILE A 377 15.71 -6.32 -18.44
C ILE A 377 16.32 -6.94 -17.18
N PRO A 378 15.90 -8.17 -16.82
CA PRO A 378 16.45 -8.84 -15.65
C PRO A 378 17.92 -9.19 -15.87
N LYS A 379 18.73 -8.90 -14.86
CA LYS A 379 20.16 -9.23 -14.81
C LYS A 379 20.49 -9.81 -13.44
N PRO A 380 20.22 -11.12 -13.26
CA PRO A 380 20.53 -11.79 -12.01
C PRO A 380 22.05 -11.78 -11.78
N GLU A 381 22.44 -11.30 -10.61
CA GLU A 381 23.84 -11.27 -10.18
C GLU A 381 23.93 -11.89 -8.79
N ALA A 382 25.15 -12.29 -8.40
CA ALA A 382 25.40 -12.67 -7.02
C ALA A 382 25.06 -11.49 -6.09
N ARG A 383 24.36 -11.76 -4.99
CA ARG A 383 24.02 -10.72 -4.02
C ARG A 383 25.29 -10.08 -3.48
N ASP A 384 25.39 -8.77 -3.67
CA ASP A 384 26.35 -7.92 -2.99
C ASP A 384 25.58 -6.86 -2.22
N TRP A 385 25.54 -6.98 -0.91
CA TRP A 385 24.84 -6.06 -0.03
C TRP A 385 25.35 -4.60 -0.12
N LYS A 386 26.49 -4.37 -0.72
CA LYS A 386 27.02 -3.02 -0.98
C LYS A 386 26.52 -2.45 -2.29
N GLU A 387 26.35 -3.29 -3.31
CA GLU A 387 25.98 -2.86 -4.66
C GLU A 387 24.56 -3.27 -5.02
N LYS A 388 24.30 -4.54 -5.32
CA LYS A 388 22.99 -5.03 -5.76
C LYS A 388 22.48 -6.12 -4.82
N TYR A 389 21.28 -5.92 -4.30
CA TYR A 389 20.76 -6.81 -3.26
C TYR A 389 19.27 -7.13 -3.35
N THR A 390 18.54 -6.62 -4.36
CA THR A 390 17.09 -6.79 -4.42
C THR A 390 16.55 -6.88 -5.85
N TRP A 391 15.41 -7.53 -6.02
CA TRP A 391 14.60 -7.44 -7.23
C TRP A 391 13.60 -6.27 -7.20
N SER A 392 13.44 -5.56 -6.11
CA SER A 392 12.65 -4.34 -6.06
C SER A 392 13.40 -3.19 -6.71
N THR A 393 12.69 -2.31 -7.39
CA THR A 393 13.22 -1.06 -7.92
C THR A 393 13.10 0.06 -6.90
N ALA A 394 13.68 1.21 -7.18
CA ALA A 394 13.62 2.41 -6.33
C ALA A 394 12.77 3.52 -6.96
N PRO A 395 11.42 3.45 -6.86
CA PRO A 395 10.57 4.55 -7.28
C PRO A 395 10.77 5.77 -6.38
N ARG A 396 10.74 6.95 -7.01
CA ARG A 396 10.83 8.27 -6.35
C ARG A 396 9.82 9.20 -6.98
N TRP A 397 9.37 10.18 -6.24
CA TRP A 397 8.58 11.29 -6.77
C TRP A 397 9.34 12.61 -6.56
N ASP A 398 9.59 13.34 -7.64
CA ASP A 398 10.49 14.51 -7.61
C ASP A 398 11.83 14.20 -6.91
N ARG A 399 12.32 12.95 -7.08
CA ARG A 399 13.53 12.40 -6.42
C ARG A 399 13.45 12.37 -4.89
N GLU A 400 12.26 12.51 -4.33
CA GLU A 400 12.00 12.31 -2.90
C GLU A 400 11.63 10.85 -2.62
N VAL A 401 12.06 10.37 -1.46
CA VAL A 401 11.63 9.08 -0.92
C VAL A 401 10.25 9.27 -0.30
N VAL A 402 9.25 8.64 -0.89
CA VAL A 402 7.86 8.73 -0.44
C VAL A 402 7.35 7.38 0.07
N GLU A 403 6.52 7.40 1.09
CA GLU A 403 5.86 6.23 1.67
C GLU A 403 4.42 6.14 1.17
N ALA A 404 3.99 4.93 0.81
CA ALA A 404 2.61 4.62 0.44
C ALA A 404 1.94 3.79 1.55
N GLY A 405 0.63 3.98 1.75
CA GLY A 405 -0.11 3.18 2.75
C GLY A 405 -1.42 3.80 3.23
N PRO A 406 -2.13 3.12 4.14
CA PRO A 406 -3.33 3.67 4.76
C PRO A 406 -3.09 5.02 5.43
N ILE A 407 -1.91 5.23 6.01
CA ILE A 407 -1.55 6.50 6.63
C ILE A 407 -1.48 7.64 5.59
N ALA A 408 -0.96 7.36 4.39
CA ALA A 408 -0.92 8.33 3.30
C ALA A 408 -2.35 8.71 2.86
N ARG A 409 -3.25 7.72 2.75
CA ARG A 409 -4.66 7.94 2.38
C ARG A 409 -5.42 8.78 3.41
N ASN A 410 -5.31 8.40 4.70
CA ASN A 410 -6.00 9.13 5.77
C ASN A 410 -5.46 10.56 5.91
N TRP A 411 -4.15 10.73 5.80
CA TRP A 411 -3.53 12.05 5.90
C TRP A 411 -3.89 12.93 4.71
N MET A 412 -3.89 12.35 3.48
CA MET A 412 -4.34 13.08 2.30
C MET A 412 -5.83 13.43 2.38
N LEU A 413 -6.67 12.50 2.85
CA LEU A 413 -8.10 12.75 3.07
C LEU A 413 -8.32 13.88 4.10
N ALA A 414 -7.55 13.89 5.18
CA ALA A 414 -7.63 14.95 6.19
C ALA A 414 -7.26 16.33 5.63
N LEU A 415 -6.19 16.41 4.83
CA LEU A 415 -5.68 17.69 4.33
C LEU A 415 -6.43 18.21 3.09
N ALA A 416 -6.84 17.32 2.19
CA ALA A 416 -7.46 17.69 0.92
C ALA A 416 -8.99 17.61 0.94
N GLY A 417 -9.57 16.92 1.94
CA GLY A 417 -10.99 16.66 2.01
C GLY A 417 -11.46 15.54 1.08
N SER A 418 -12.75 15.34 0.98
CA SER A 418 -13.41 14.40 0.06
C SER A 418 -14.34 15.16 -0.87
N ALA A 419 -14.38 14.76 -2.13
CA ALA A 419 -15.33 15.33 -3.10
C ALA A 419 -16.77 14.85 -2.86
N ASN A 420 -16.94 13.70 -2.21
CA ASN A 420 -18.26 13.17 -1.91
C ASN A 420 -18.97 13.97 -0.80
N GLN A 421 -20.29 14.07 -0.95
CA GLN A 421 -21.15 14.45 0.16
C GLN A 421 -21.42 13.22 1.03
N TRP A 422 -21.05 13.31 2.29
CA TRP A 422 -21.15 12.22 3.27
C TRP A 422 -22.29 12.39 4.26
N ASP A 423 -23.18 13.37 4.05
CA ASP A 423 -24.33 13.68 4.92
C ASP A 423 -23.99 13.69 6.43
N GLY A 424 -22.80 14.20 6.75
CA GLY A 424 -22.26 14.26 8.12
C GLY A 424 -21.68 12.94 8.65
N THR A 425 -21.66 11.87 7.86
CA THR A 425 -21.07 10.59 8.31
C THR A 425 -19.55 10.54 8.21
N LEU A 426 -18.93 11.43 7.44
CA LEU A 426 -17.48 11.59 7.34
C LEU A 426 -17.14 13.07 7.21
N ASP A 427 -16.24 13.55 8.07
CA ASP A 427 -15.83 14.95 8.18
C ASP A 427 -14.29 15.03 8.25
N PRO A 428 -13.60 15.16 7.10
CA PRO A 428 -12.16 15.38 7.07
C PRO A 428 -11.82 16.82 7.40
N THR A 429 -10.81 16.99 8.28
CA THR A 429 -10.21 18.28 8.65
C THR A 429 -8.70 18.12 8.71
N PRO A 430 -7.91 19.21 8.65
CA PRO A 430 -6.44 19.12 8.80
C PRO A 430 -5.98 18.46 10.12
N ALA A 431 -6.82 18.47 11.15
CA ALA A 431 -6.56 17.81 12.43
C ALA A 431 -6.79 16.29 12.40
N GLY A 432 -7.55 15.79 11.41
CA GLY A 432 -7.85 14.37 11.27
C GLY A 432 -9.13 14.10 10.48
N VAL A 433 -9.59 12.86 10.55
CA VAL A 433 -10.81 12.41 9.89
C VAL A 433 -11.79 11.90 10.94
N ARG A 434 -12.90 12.61 11.14
CA ARG A 434 -14.03 12.16 11.96
C ARG A 434 -15.00 11.38 11.09
N PHE A 435 -15.58 10.31 11.64
CA PHE A 435 -16.61 9.56 10.94
C PHE A 435 -17.54 8.84 11.92
N THR A 436 -18.74 8.56 11.45
CA THR A 436 -19.79 7.89 12.22
C THR A 436 -20.16 6.58 11.54
N LEU A 437 -20.03 5.46 12.26
CA LEU A 437 -20.53 4.16 11.84
C LEU A 437 -21.94 3.94 12.42
N PRO A 438 -22.92 3.55 11.61
CA PRO A 438 -24.31 3.42 12.05
C PRO A 438 -24.48 2.30 13.07
N LYS A 439 -25.68 2.21 13.67
CA LYS A 439 -26.06 1.08 14.54
C LYS A 439 -25.89 -0.25 13.79
N GLY A 440 -25.19 -1.20 14.40
CA GLY A 440 -25.03 -2.58 13.94
C GLY A 440 -26.08 -3.52 14.57
N ALA A 441 -25.84 -4.81 14.45
CA ALA A 441 -26.68 -5.84 15.07
C ALA A 441 -26.57 -5.85 16.60
N GLU A 442 -25.34 -5.66 17.12
CA GLU A 442 -25.01 -5.73 18.54
C GLU A 442 -24.67 -4.37 19.14
N LEU A 443 -23.96 -3.52 18.38
CA LEU A 443 -23.41 -2.27 18.86
C LEU A 443 -24.20 -1.05 18.38
N PRO A 444 -24.35 -0.01 19.22
CA PRO A 444 -24.99 1.23 18.83
C PRO A 444 -24.21 1.95 17.74
N GLU A 445 -24.76 3.06 17.25
CA GLU A 445 -24.02 4.04 16.47
C GLU A 445 -22.76 4.48 17.23
N ALA A 446 -21.65 4.68 16.49
CA ALA A 446 -20.35 4.98 17.07
C ALA A 446 -19.62 6.06 16.27
N HIS A 447 -19.03 7.00 17.00
CA HIS A 447 -18.24 8.11 16.45
C HIS A 447 -16.75 7.82 16.64
N PHE A 448 -15.99 8.01 15.57
CA PHE A 448 -14.56 7.79 15.56
C PHE A 448 -13.83 9.02 15.03
N GLU A 449 -12.61 9.25 15.50
CA GLU A 449 -11.73 10.29 15.01
C GLU A 449 -10.32 9.73 14.85
N TRP A 450 -9.85 9.61 13.60
CA TRP A 450 -8.43 9.41 13.33
C TRP A 450 -7.77 10.79 13.36
N LYS A 451 -6.80 10.99 14.25
CA LYS A 451 -6.05 12.24 14.35
C LYS A 451 -4.83 12.20 13.45
N THR A 452 -4.58 13.30 12.73
CA THR A 452 -3.34 13.46 11.96
C THR A 452 -2.16 13.43 12.92
N PRO A 453 -1.23 12.45 12.79
CA PRO A 453 -0.15 12.31 13.76
C PRO A 453 0.91 13.40 13.58
N THR A 454 1.61 13.72 14.64
CA THR A 454 2.76 14.65 14.61
C THR A 454 4.03 13.98 14.09
N ARG A 455 4.08 12.64 14.13
CA ARG A 455 5.22 11.81 13.69
C ARG A 455 4.70 10.61 12.93
N LEU A 456 5.38 10.27 11.85
CA LEU A 456 5.12 9.07 11.07
C LEU A 456 5.94 7.91 11.66
N ASN A 457 5.30 6.97 12.34
CA ASN A 457 5.94 5.86 13.06
C ASN A 457 5.16 4.55 12.93
N THR A 458 5.67 3.48 13.52
CA THR A 458 5.08 2.13 13.48
C THR A 458 3.67 2.06 14.07
N ILE A 459 3.44 2.74 15.20
CA ILE A 459 2.13 2.75 15.87
C ILE A 459 1.11 3.46 15.00
N GLU A 460 1.46 4.62 14.46
CA GLU A 460 0.57 5.41 13.62
C GLU A 460 0.23 4.73 12.29
N ARG A 461 1.14 3.94 11.70
CA ARG A 461 0.81 3.12 10.51
C ARG A 461 -0.26 2.09 10.82
N ASN A 462 -0.16 1.40 11.97
CA ASN A 462 -1.16 0.44 12.40
C ASN A 462 -2.48 1.12 12.76
N ARG A 463 -2.43 2.23 13.52
CA ARG A 463 -3.62 3.03 13.88
C ARG A 463 -4.36 3.51 12.63
N ALA A 464 -3.66 4.11 11.67
CA ALA A 464 -4.26 4.56 10.41
C ALA A 464 -4.97 3.43 9.65
N ARG A 465 -4.41 2.21 9.63
CA ARG A 465 -5.00 1.06 8.97
C ARG A 465 -6.33 0.63 9.61
N VAL A 466 -6.38 0.62 10.92
CA VAL A 466 -7.60 0.23 11.66
C VAL A 466 -8.72 1.24 11.44
N TYR A 467 -8.42 2.54 11.54
CA TYR A 467 -9.42 3.58 11.27
C TYR A 467 -9.87 3.57 9.81
N HIS A 468 -8.97 3.25 8.88
CA HIS A 468 -9.31 3.13 7.46
C HIS A 468 -10.34 2.02 7.18
N LEU A 469 -10.44 0.98 8.01
CA LEU A 469 -11.53 -0.02 7.93
C LEU A 469 -12.91 0.62 8.03
N GLY A 470 -13.12 1.52 8.99
CA GLY A 470 -14.39 2.21 9.17
C GLY A 470 -14.73 3.09 7.97
N ILE A 471 -13.75 3.87 7.49
CA ILE A 471 -13.92 4.72 6.29
C ILE A 471 -14.25 3.86 5.06
N THR A 472 -13.60 2.70 4.93
CA THR A 472 -13.83 1.77 3.81
C THR A 472 -15.23 1.14 3.90
N TRP A 473 -15.70 0.82 5.10
CA TRP A 473 -17.06 0.31 5.29
C TRP A 473 -18.12 1.35 4.83
N LEU A 474 -17.93 2.62 5.19
CA LEU A 474 -18.81 3.71 4.73
C LEU A 474 -18.83 3.80 3.19
N GLN A 475 -17.68 3.63 2.54
CA GLN A 475 -17.60 3.64 1.07
C GLN A 475 -18.41 2.50 0.45
N VAL A 476 -18.30 1.27 0.99
CA VAL A 476 -19.11 0.14 0.50
C VAL A 476 -20.59 0.45 0.64
N ALA A 477 -21.01 0.99 1.80
CA ALA A 477 -22.41 1.34 2.06
C ALA A 477 -22.92 2.41 1.08
N LEU A 478 -22.13 3.45 0.84
CA LEU A 478 -22.44 4.53 -0.09
C LEU A 478 -22.58 4.02 -1.54
N ASP A 479 -21.62 3.25 -2.02
CA ASP A 479 -21.65 2.75 -3.39
C ASP A 479 -22.71 1.67 -3.61
N CYS A 480 -23.05 0.87 -2.59
CA CYS A 480 -24.22 0.00 -2.64
C CYS A 480 -25.51 0.81 -2.83
N GLN A 481 -25.70 1.90 -2.08
CA GLN A 481 -26.87 2.76 -2.23
C GLN A 481 -26.92 3.41 -3.62
N ARG A 482 -25.80 3.95 -4.10
CA ARG A 482 -25.69 4.51 -5.46
C ARG A 482 -26.03 3.48 -6.55
N GLY A 483 -25.54 2.24 -6.40
CA GLY A 483 -25.84 1.15 -7.32
C GLY A 483 -27.34 0.81 -7.32
N LEU A 484 -27.99 0.75 -6.16
CA LEU A 484 -29.44 0.53 -6.03
C LEU A 484 -30.23 1.67 -6.70
N ASP A 485 -29.81 2.92 -6.53
CA ASP A 485 -30.45 4.09 -7.12
C ASP A 485 -30.32 4.07 -8.66
N LEU A 486 -29.15 3.74 -9.20
CA LEU A 486 -28.94 3.58 -10.65
C LEU A 486 -29.84 2.48 -11.23
N ILE A 487 -29.90 1.31 -10.56
CA ILE A 487 -30.79 0.20 -10.97
C ILE A 487 -32.26 0.64 -10.93
N SER A 488 -32.67 1.38 -9.90
CA SER A 488 -34.06 1.86 -9.78
C SER A 488 -34.46 2.83 -10.89
N ARG A 489 -33.50 3.63 -11.39
CA ARG A 489 -33.66 4.54 -12.53
C ARG A 489 -33.57 3.85 -13.90
N GLY A 490 -33.38 2.52 -13.92
CA GLY A 490 -33.34 1.73 -15.16
C GLY A 490 -31.94 1.53 -15.76
N GLU A 491 -30.86 1.99 -15.10
CA GLU A 491 -29.52 1.69 -15.60
C GLU A 491 -29.25 0.18 -15.51
N ARG A 492 -28.66 -0.38 -16.58
CA ARG A 492 -28.33 -1.81 -16.71
C ARG A 492 -26.96 -2.04 -17.29
N ARG A 493 -26.36 -1.03 -17.93
CA ARG A 493 -25.08 -1.16 -18.60
C ARG A 493 -23.96 -1.20 -17.55
N VAL A 494 -23.10 -2.19 -17.72
CA VAL A 494 -21.91 -2.40 -16.86
C VAL A 494 -20.62 -2.31 -17.68
N TRP A 495 -20.73 -2.21 -18.99
CA TRP A 495 -19.61 -2.23 -19.91
C TRP A 495 -19.90 -1.41 -21.17
N THR A 496 -18.88 -0.75 -21.69
CA THR A 496 -18.84 -0.08 -22.98
C THR A 496 -17.88 -0.82 -23.89
N ARG A 497 -18.35 -1.20 -25.08
CA ARG A 497 -17.51 -1.87 -26.07
C ARG A 497 -16.40 -0.95 -26.57
N SER A 498 -15.18 -1.48 -26.65
CA SER A 498 -14.02 -0.79 -27.23
C SER A 498 -13.38 -1.65 -28.33
N THR A 499 -12.57 -1.00 -29.15
CA THR A 499 -11.68 -1.63 -30.14
C THR A 499 -10.25 -1.35 -29.75
N ILE A 500 -9.35 -2.30 -30.02
CA ILE A 500 -7.92 -2.12 -29.77
C ILE A 500 -7.38 -1.12 -30.82
N PRO A 501 -6.83 0.03 -30.42
CA PRO A 501 -6.21 0.96 -31.36
C PRO A 501 -4.87 0.40 -31.85
N ASN A 502 -4.41 0.88 -33.03
CA ASN A 502 -3.11 0.46 -33.57
C ASN A 502 -1.95 0.93 -32.69
N GLU A 503 -2.06 2.12 -32.15
CA GLU A 503 -1.14 2.72 -31.20
C GLU A 503 -1.93 3.30 -30.02
N GLY A 504 -1.34 3.30 -28.84
CA GLY A 504 -1.98 3.86 -27.65
C GLY A 504 -1.01 4.00 -26.49
N ILE A 505 -1.34 4.91 -25.61
CA ILE A 505 -0.64 5.11 -24.35
C ILE A 505 -1.66 5.18 -23.23
N GLY A 506 -1.37 4.54 -22.10
CA GLY A 506 -2.28 4.53 -20.97
C GLY A 506 -1.56 4.47 -19.63
N ALA A 507 -2.21 5.03 -18.63
CA ALA A 507 -1.81 4.90 -17.24
C ALA A 507 -3.04 4.69 -16.36
N GLY A 508 -2.97 3.74 -15.46
CA GLY A 508 -3.98 3.48 -14.44
C GLY A 508 -3.41 3.78 -13.06
N PHE A 509 -4.20 4.45 -12.23
CA PHE A 509 -3.79 4.86 -10.89
C PHE A 509 -4.86 4.51 -9.88
N TRP A 510 -4.48 3.73 -8.88
CA TRP A 510 -5.37 3.31 -7.81
C TRP A 510 -4.61 3.14 -6.49
N GLU A 511 -5.35 2.78 -5.45
CA GLU A 511 -4.82 2.48 -4.12
C GLU A 511 -5.12 1.03 -3.73
N ALA A 512 -4.08 0.20 -3.67
CA ALA A 512 -4.15 -1.11 -3.03
C ALA A 512 -4.27 -0.99 -1.51
N SER A 513 -4.52 -2.07 -0.80
CA SER A 513 -4.52 -2.11 0.67
C SER A 513 -3.24 -1.50 1.25
N ARG A 514 -2.12 -1.71 0.57
CA ARG A 514 -0.77 -1.28 0.97
C ARG A 514 -0.37 0.09 0.44
N GLY A 515 -1.22 0.73 -0.39
CA GLY A 515 -1.00 2.09 -0.89
C GLY A 515 -1.01 2.24 -2.40
N ALA A 516 -0.32 3.24 -2.90
CA ALA A 516 -0.29 3.69 -4.28
C ALA A 516 0.15 2.59 -5.27
N LEU A 517 -0.70 2.30 -6.26
CA LEU A 517 -0.47 1.35 -7.35
C LEU A 517 -0.66 2.04 -8.69
N GLY A 518 0.36 2.01 -9.54
CA GLY A 518 0.28 2.52 -10.90
C GLY A 518 0.65 1.46 -11.93
N HIS A 519 -0.07 1.45 -13.05
CA HIS A 519 0.23 0.67 -14.23
C HIS A 519 0.38 1.59 -15.44
N TRP A 520 1.42 1.41 -16.21
CA TRP A 520 1.72 2.17 -17.42
C TRP A 520 1.88 1.22 -18.60
N LEU A 521 1.29 1.57 -19.73
CA LEU A 521 1.45 0.77 -20.94
C LEU A 521 1.55 1.65 -22.19
N THR A 522 2.22 1.11 -23.22
CA THR A 522 2.17 1.59 -24.59
C THR A 522 1.77 0.46 -25.51
N LEU A 523 1.01 0.79 -26.54
CA LEU A 523 0.57 -0.14 -27.59
C LEU A 523 1.22 0.22 -28.91
N GLU A 524 1.54 -0.79 -29.71
CA GLU A 524 2.02 -0.67 -31.08
C GLU A 524 1.51 -1.89 -31.86
N GLU A 525 1.00 -1.70 -33.07
CA GLU A 525 0.43 -2.79 -33.90
C GLU A 525 -0.65 -3.63 -33.16
N GLN A 526 -1.47 -2.96 -32.33
CA GLN A 526 -2.55 -3.58 -31.53
C GLN A 526 -2.07 -4.54 -30.42
N VAL A 527 -0.78 -4.61 -30.14
CA VAL A 527 -0.22 -5.41 -29.04
C VAL A 527 0.44 -4.53 -27.99
N VAL A 528 0.68 -5.09 -26.81
CA VAL A 528 1.43 -4.43 -25.75
C VAL A 528 2.90 -4.28 -26.17
N LYS A 529 3.34 -3.06 -26.44
CA LYS A 529 4.76 -2.75 -26.70
C LYS A 529 5.56 -2.74 -25.41
N ASN A 530 5.07 -2.05 -24.40
CA ASN A 530 5.67 -1.97 -23.07
C ASN A 530 4.59 -1.97 -22.00
N TYR A 531 4.87 -2.58 -20.87
CA TYR A 531 4.02 -2.60 -19.68
C TYR A 531 4.86 -2.47 -18.43
N GLN A 532 4.48 -1.57 -17.53
CA GLN A 532 5.22 -1.31 -16.29
C GLN A 532 4.26 -1.20 -15.11
N MET A 533 4.70 -1.63 -13.93
CA MET A 533 3.94 -1.59 -12.70
C MET A 533 4.81 -1.06 -11.57
N ILE A 534 4.33 -0.03 -10.88
CA ILE A 534 4.90 0.38 -9.60
C ILE A 534 3.87 0.10 -8.52
N THR A 535 4.24 -0.80 -7.61
CA THR A 535 3.37 -1.25 -6.53
C THR A 535 3.66 -0.48 -5.24
N PRO A 536 2.73 -0.49 -4.26
CA PRO A 536 2.99 0.12 -2.96
C PRO A 536 4.25 -0.42 -2.28
N SER A 537 4.46 -1.73 -2.39
CA SER A 537 5.67 -2.36 -1.82
C SER A 537 6.93 -2.06 -2.62
N ALA A 538 6.84 -1.68 -3.90
CA ALA A 538 7.98 -1.16 -4.64
C ALA A 538 8.42 0.21 -4.09
N PHE A 539 7.47 1.09 -3.73
CA PHE A 539 7.79 2.33 -3.01
C PHE A 539 8.41 2.03 -1.64
N ASN A 540 7.73 1.21 -0.83
CA ASN A 540 8.07 1.02 0.58
C ASN A 540 9.29 0.12 0.81
N ALA A 541 9.46 -0.95 0.03
CA ALA A 541 10.61 -1.87 0.07
C ALA A 541 11.69 -1.51 -0.96
N SER A 542 11.68 -0.27 -1.44
CA SER A 542 12.69 0.18 -2.40
C SER A 542 14.09 0.13 -1.80
N PRO A 543 15.09 -0.26 -2.59
CA PRO A 543 16.49 -0.10 -2.20
C PRO A 543 16.88 1.37 -2.18
N ARG A 544 18.14 1.62 -1.83
CA ARG A 544 18.74 2.94 -1.98
C ARG A 544 18.64 3.43 -3.42
N ASP A 545 18.49 4.71 -3.57
CA ASP A 545 18.52 5.38 -4.86
C ASP A 545 19.98 5.72 -5.27
N PRO A 546 20.20 6.28 -6.49
CA PRO A 546 21.53 6.67 -6.96
C PRO A 546 22.23 7.72 -6.08
N TRP A 547 21.50 8.41 -5.21
CA TRP A 547 22.03 9.41 -4.28
C TRP A 547 22.28 8.86 -2.88
N GLY A 548 22.00 7.56 -2.66
CA GLY A 548 22.23 6.87 -1.39
C GLY A 548 21.07 6.99 -0.39
N HIS A 549 19.93 7.58 -0.76
CA HIS A 549 18.78 7.66 0.15
C HIS A 549 18.14 6.28 0.31
N PRO A 550 17.98 5.77 1.53
CA PRO A 550 17.35 4.48 1.79
C PRO A 550 15.86 4.53 1.45
N GLY A 551 15.29 3.38 1.09
CA GLY A 551 13.85 3.24 0.96
C GLY A 551 13.13 3.26 2.32
N PRO A 552 11.78 3.39 2.31
CA PRO A 552 11.00 3.52 3.54
C PRO A 552 11.22 2.42 4.58
N TYR A 553 11.31 1.13 4.20
CA TYR A 553 11.58 0.06 5.16
C TYR A 553 12.97 0.17 5.77
N GLU A 554 13.97 0.47 4.96
CA GLU A 554 15.35 0.58 5.40
C GLU A 554 15.51 1.75 6.37
N GLU A 555 14.98 2.93 6.01
CA GLU A 555 15.02 4.13 6.84
C GLU A 555 14.26 3.95 8.16
N ALA A 556 13.04 3.40 8.10
CA ALA A 556 12.24 3.13 9.29
C ALA A 556 12.94 2.15 10.24
N ALA A 557 13.57 1.09 9.69
CA ALA A 557 14.31 0.13 10.51
C ALA A 557 15.53 0.77 11.18
N MET A 558 16.29 1.62 10.48
CA MET A 558 17.43 2.36 11.06
C MET A 558 16.99 3.35 12.15
N ASN A 559 15.76 3.85 12.08
CA ASN A 559 15.16 4.72 13.09
C ASN A 559 14.33 3.94 14.14
N THR A 560 14.56 2.63 14.26
CA THR A 560 13.90 1.79 15.26
C THR A 560 14.83 1.57 16.45
N PRO A 561 14.49 2.06 17.65
CA PRO A 561 15.20 1.70 18.87
C PRO A 561 14.97 0.22 19.19
N ILE A 562 15.96 -0.47 19.71
CA ILE A 562 15.83 -1.85 20.18
C ILE A 562 15.31 -1.82 21.61
N LEU A 563 14.01 -2.07 21.77
CA LEU A 563 13.30 -1.97 23.04
C LEU A 563 13.08 -3.33 23.71
N GLU A 564 13.16 -4.43 22.97
CA GLU A 564 13.01 -5.77 23.54
C GLU A 564 14.01 -6.05 24.67
N GLU A 565 13.58 -6.82 25.66
CA GLU A 565 14.36 -7.13 26.85
C GLU A 565 15.11 -8.45 26.63
N PHE A 566 16.43 -8.43 26.70
CA PHE A 566 17.29 -9.59 26.57
C PHE A 566 18.55 -9.46 27.45
N SER A 567 19.03 -10.58 27.97
CA SER A 567 20.23 -10.66 28.79
C SER A 567 21.47 -11.09 27.98
N SER A 568 21.25 -11.72 26.84
CA SER A 568 22.29 -12.16 25.92
C SER A 568 21.88 -11.97 24.48
N GLU A 569 22.86 -11.86 23.57
CA GLU A 569 22.61 -11.75 22.13
C GLU A 569 21.79 -12.96 21.58
N ALA A 570 21.85 -14.11 22.23
CA ALA A 570 21.11 -15.30 21.81
C ALA A 570 19.60 -15.18 22.06
N GLU A 571 19.18 -14.34 22.99
CA GLU A 571 17.77 -14.06 23.30
C GLU A 571 17.15 -13.01 22.40
N PHE A 572 17.98 -12.20 21.71
CA PHE A 572 17.52 -11.18 20.76
C PHE A 572 16.78 -11.82 19.60
N ILE A 573 15.56 -11.39 19.33
CA ILE A 573 14.70 -11.92 18.27
C ILE A 573 14.33 -10.90 17.19
N GLY A 574 14.71 -9.64 17.35
CA GLY A 574 14.44 -8.56 16.39
C GLY A 574 12.97 -8.15 16.32
N LEU A 575 12.22 -8.28 17.42
CA LEU A 575 10.79 -7.99 17.45
C LEU A 575 10.48 -6.55 17.02
N ASP A 576 11.24 -5.58 17.53
CA ASP A 576 11.02 -4.16 17.22
C ASP A 576 11.23 -3.84 15.74
N ILE A 577 12.28 -4.43 15.14
CA ILE A 577 12.55 -4.32 13.70
C ILE A 577 11.40 -4.93 12.90
N MET A 578 10.93 -6.11 13.31
CA MET A 578 9.84 -6.80 12.60
C MET A 578 8.49 -6.11 12.78
N ARG A 579 8.18 -5.52 13.94
CA ARG A 579 7.02 -4.63 14.12
C ARG A 579 7.06 -3.46 13.16
N THR A 580 8.22 -2.83 13.04
CA THR A 580 8.42 -1.70 12.11
C THR A 580 8.16 -2.14 10.68
N VAL A 581 8.82 -3.19 10.20
CA VAL A 581 8.65 -3.69 8.83
C VAL A 581 7.20 -4.12 8.56
N ARG A 582 6.58 -4.89 9.47
CA ARG A 582 5.20 -5.35 9.29
C ARG A 582 4.16 -4.25 9.38
N SER A 583 4.43 -3.11 10.03
CA SER A 583 3.50 -1.97 10.06
C SER A 583 3.16 -1.41 8.67
N PHE A 584 4.08 -1.57 7.71
CA PHE A 584 3.86 -1.21 6.31
C PHE A 584 3.01 -2.21 5.54
N ASP A 585 2.82 -3.44 6.07
CA ASP A 585 2.14 -4.55 5.39
C ASP A 585 2.87 -4.97 4.10
N PRO A 586 4.05 -5.59 4.19
CA PRO A 586 4.81 -5.98 3.00
C PRO A 586 4.05 -6.93 2.08
N CYS A 587 3.96 -6.59 0.79
CA CYS A 587 3.43 -7.45 -0.25
C CYS A 587 4.50 -7.72 -1.31
N MET A 588 5.32 -8.71 -1.04
CA MET A 588 6.47 -9.02 -1.89
C MET A 588 6.12 -9.74 -3.18
N PRO A 589 5.00 -10.48 -3.35
CA PRO A 589 4.60 -10.96 -4.66
C PRO A 589 4.43 -9.82 -5.67
N CYS A 590 4.07 -8.64 -5.20
CA CYS A 590 4.00 -7.44 -6.02
C CYS A 590 5.38 -6.88 -6.40
N ALA A 591 6.43 -7.23 -5.62
CA ALA A 591 7.79 -6.71 -5.78
C ALA A 591 8.84 -7.81 -6.08
N VAL A 592 8.44 -9.09 -6.26
CA VAL A 592 9.32 -10.25 -6.08
C VAL A 592 9.27 -11.26 -7.23
N HIS A 593 10.42 -11.94 -7.44
CA HIS A 593 10.62 -13.02 -8.40
C HIS A 593 11.57 -14.10 -7.87
N MET A 594 11.32 -15.39 -8.13
CA MET A 594 12.06 -16.52 -7.56
C MET A 594 13.38 -16.83 -8.29
N ASP A 595 14.45 -17.12 -7.53
CA ASP A 595 15.61 -17.86 -8.02
C ASP A 595 15.96 -19.00 -7.06
N THR A 596 16.28 -20.18 -7.61
CA THR A 596 16.73 -21.37 -6.90
C THR A 596 18.22 -21.55 -7.10
N GLY A 597 19.04 -20.67 -6.52
CA GLY A 597 20.49 -20.76 -6.54
C GLY A 597 21.07 -21.19 -5.19
N GLU A 598 21.99 -22.14 -5.22
CA GLU A 598 22.60 -22.79 -4.07
C GLU A 598 23.39 -21.86 -3.15
N GLY A 599 23.17 -21.98 -1.84
CA GLY A 599 24.22 -21.85 -0.84
C GLY A 599 24.45 -20.50 -0.19
N ILE A 600 23.60 -20.13 0.80
CA ILE A 600 23.99 -19.25 1.91
C ILE A 600 23.55 -19.93 3.21
N VAL A 601 24.50 -20.13 4.16
CA VAL A 601 24.16 -20.58 5.52
C VAL A 601 23.51 -19.40 6.24
N THR A 602 22.20 -19.37 6.23
CA THR A 602 21.39 -18.44 7.01
C THR A 602 21.04 -19.09 8.33
N ARG A 603 21.35 -18.47 9.46
CA ARG A 603 20.70 -18.78 10.71
C ARG A 603 19.23 -18.36 10.54
N GLN A 604 18.33 -19.33 10.33
CA GLN A 604 16.91 -19.09 10.39
C GLN A 604 16.53 -18.76 11.83
N VAL A 605 16.33 -17.49 12.13
CA VAL A 605 15.51 -17.14 13.28
C VAL A 605 14.06 -17.30 12.82
N VAL A 606 13.56 -18.52 12.92
CA VAL A 606 12.14 -18.80 12.72
C VAL A 606 11.41 -18.18 13.90
N SER A 607 10.88 -16.96 13.74
CA SER A 607 9.87 -16.43 14.66
C SER A 607 8.50 -17.10 14.41
N CYS A 608 8.52 -18.34 13.97
CA CYS A 608 7.35 -19.18 13.90
C CYS A 608 7.19 -19.83 15.28
N ILE A 609 6.29 -19.33 16.09
CA ILE A 609 5.78 -20.01 17.27
C ILE A 609 4.77 -21.08 16.80
N CYS A 610 5.21 -21.98 15.93
CA CYS A 610 4.54 -23.24 15.70
C CYS A 610 5.29 -24.25 16.56
N GLY A 611 4.67 -24.67 17.64
CA GLY A 611 5.21 -25.36 18.74
C GLY A 611 6.16 -26.53 18.46
N SER A 612 7.03 -26.70 19.34
CA SER A 612 7.34 -27.98 19.96
C SER A 612 7.64 -27.69 21.42
N ASP A 613 6.78 -28.18 22.26
CA ASP A 613 6.88 -28.44 23.72
C ASP A 613 7.71 -27.49 24.59
#